data_5f16ab6b9b94b9af3ca85645c34b1427
#
_entry.id   5f16ab6b9b94b9af3ca85645c34b1427
#
_cell.length_a   1.000
_cell.length_b   1.000
_cell.length_c   1.000
_cell.angle_alpha   90.00
_cell.angle_beta   90.00
_cell.angle_gamma   90.00
#
_symmetry.space_group_name_H-M   'P 1'
#
loop_
_entity.id
_entity.type
_entity.pdbx_description
1 polymer ?
#
loop_
_entity_poly.entity_id
_entity_poly.type
_entity_poly.pdbx_seq_one_letter_code
_entity_poly.pdbx_strand_id
1 'polypeptide(L)'
;MHIPLTYALLRNKDGQFVTPESKTFQSAASNADWATAQDFYLLLTNQPGKDSWPITGSTLILMHKQQSKPEVAREALNFFDWCYRNGGQMAEELDYVPMPESVIKMVEQSWLQIKGPDGKPVWTGRAS
;
A
#
# COMPACT_ATOMS: atom_id res chain seq x y z
N MET A 1 23.16 3.66 -7.55
CA MET A 1 24.45 3.66 -6.80
C MET A 1 24.11 3.52 -5.34
N HIS A 2 24.14 2.31 -4.78
CA HIS A 2 23.90 2.10 -3.35
C HIS A 2 25.11 2.59 -2.55
N ILE A 3 24.90 3.62 -1.73
CA ILE A 3 25.89 4.03 -0.74
C ILE A 3 25.63 3.15 0.49
N PRO A 4 26.57 2.29 0.90
CA PRO A 4 26.41 1.47 2.08
C PRO A 4 26.45 2.37 3.32
N LEU A 5 25.28 2.70 3.86
CA LEU A 5 25.14 3.42 5.11
C LEU A 5 24.99 2.45 6.26
N THR A 6 25.64 2.73 7.37
CA THR A 6 25.40 2.02 8.62
C THR A 6 24.08 2.50 9.21
N TYR A 7 23.22 1.57 9.62
CA TYR A 7 21.92 1.84 10.24
C TYR A 7 21.84 1.27 11.65
N ALA A 8 20.98 1.86 12.46
CA ALA A 8 20.72 1.39 13.82
C ALA A 8 19.60 0.33 13.82
N LEU A 9 19.69 -0.62 14.74
CA LEU A 9 18.54 -1.42 15.12
C LEU A 9 17.59 -0.54 15.94
N LEU A 10 16.30 -0.62 15.63
CA LEU A 10 15.28 0.10 16.38
C LEU A 10 14.40 -0.86 17.17
N ARG A 11 14.12 -0.47 18.42
CA ARG A 11 13.17 -1.21 19.25
C ARG A 11 11.75 -0.89 18.83
N ASN A 12 11.01 -1.91 18.44
CA ASN A 12 9.62 -1.77 18.02
C ASN A 12 8.63 -1.82 19.21
N LYS A 13 7.34 -1.69 18.90
CA LYS A 13 6.25 -1.68 19.88
C LYS A 13 6.22 -2.95 20.76
N ASP A 14 6.57 -4.10 20.18
CA ASP A 14 6.61 -5.40 20.86
C ASP A 14 7.93 -5.65 21.62
N GLY A 15 8.80 -4.62 21.68
CA GLY A 15 10.05 -4.66 22.43
C GLY A 15 11.21 -5.33 21.70
N GLN A 16 11.05 -5.76 20.46
CA GLN A 16 12.09 -6.40 19.65
C GLN A 16 12.96 -5.37 18.93
N PHE A 17 14.25 -5.67 18.79
CA PHE A 17 15.16 -4.90 17.96
C PHE A 17 15.13 -5.44 16.54
N VAL A 18 14.77 -4.58 15.59
CA VAL A 18 14.57 -4.93 14.17
C VAL A 18 15.46 -4.11 13.24
N THR A 19 15.73 -4.64 12.06
CA THR A 19 16.49 -4.01 10.97
C THR A 19 15.54 -3.38 9.94
N PRO A 20 15.96 -2.33 9.20
CA PRO A 20 15.18 -1.74 8.09
C PRO A 20 15.31 -2.60 6.83
N GLU A 21 14.53 -3.66 6.76
CA GLU A 21 14.49 -4.58 5.62
C GLU A 21 13.09 -4.65 5.02
N SER A 22 12.96 -5.03 3.75
CA SER A 22 11.68 -5.13 3.05
C SER A 22 10.62 -5.87 3.87
N LYS A 23 10.98 -7.02 4.45
CA LYS A 23 10.05 -7.82 5.27
C LYS A 23 9.57 -7.12 6.55
N THR A 24 10.42 -6.28 7.18
CA THR A 24 10.05 -5.59 8.43
C THR A 24 9.14 -4.37 8.15
N PHE A 25 9.29 -3.72 7.00
CA PHE A 25 8.33 -2.72 6.51
C PHE A 25 7.00 -3.38 6.13
N GLN A 26 7.03 -4.51 5.40
CA GLN A 26 5.83 -5.27 5.06
C GLN A 26 5.10 -5.80 6.30
N SER A 27 5.84 -6.21 7.34
CA SER A 27 5.26 -6.60 8.64
C SER A 27 4.49 -5.44 9.25
N ALA A 28 5.06 -4.23 9.29
CA ALA A 28 4.36 -3.05 9.80
C ALA A 28 3.08 -2.75 9.02
N ALA A 29 3.13 -2.84 7.69
CA ALA A 29 1.96 -2.63 6.84
C ALA A 29 0.89 -3.73 7.04
N SER A 30 1.30 -5.00 7.17
CA SER A 30 0.36 -6.13 7.37
C SER A 30 -0.33 -6.11 8.73
N ASN A 31 0.34 -5.60 9.76
CA ASN A 31 -0.19 -5.55 11.12
C ASN A 31 -0.95 -4.25 11.44
N ALA A 32 -1.00 -3.32 10.51
CA ALA A 32 -1.75 -2.07 10.66
C ALA A 32 -3.26 -2.29 10.55
N ASP A 33 -4.04 -1.54 11.30
CA ASP A 33 -5.51 -1.65 11.31
C ASP A 33 -6.15 -0.85 10.17
N TRP A 34 -5.98 -1.35 8.95
CA TRP A 34 -6.57 -0.77 7.75
C TRP A 34 -8.09 -0.82 7.74
N ALA A 35 -8.69 -1.79 8.43
CA ALA A 35 -10.15 -2.01 8.42
C ALA A 35 -10.92 -0.87 9.08
N THR A 36 -10.33 -0.24 10.11
CA THR A 36 -10.94 0.90 10.80
C THR A 36 -10.47 2.25 10.25
N ALA A 37 -9.44 2.26 9.39
CA ALA A 37 -8.89 3.47 8.82
C ALA A 37 -9.81 4.05 7.73
N GLN A 38 -10.43 5.19 8.00
CA GLN A 38 -11.24 5.87 7.00
C GLN A 38 -10.38 6.28 5.80
N ASP A 39 -10.80 5.87 4.60
CA ASP A 39 -10.13 6.17 3.33
C ASP A 39 -8.61 5.81 3.34
N PHE A 40 -8.23 4.75 4.06
CA PHE A 40 -6.85 4.32 4.26
C PHE A 40 -5.93 5.37 4.92
N TYR A 41 -6.51 6.38 5.57
CA TYR A 41 -5.72 7.35 6.32
C TYR A 41 -5.20 6.73 7.62
N LEU A 42 -3.98 6.22 7.55
CA LEU A 42 -3.33 5.52 8.64
C LEU A 42 -1.83 5.83 8.68
N LEU A 43 -1.33 6.17 9.86
CA LEU A 43 0.10 6.30 10.09
C LEU A 43 0.69 4.91 10.41
N LEU A 44 1.64 4.46 9.60
CA LEU A 44 2.30 3.16 9.78
C LEU A 44 3.42 3.17 10.82
N THR A 45 3.60 4.26 11.54
CA THR A 45 4.58 4.34 12.62
C THR A 45 4.15 3.49 13.81
N ASN A 46 5.11 2.78 14.42
CA ASN A 46 4.96 2.02 15.65
C ASN A 46 3.78 1.02 15.63
N GLN A 47 3.61 0.33 14.51
CA GLN A 47 2.59 -0.71 14.38
C GLN A 47 2.95 -1.96 15.22
N PRO A 48 1.96 -2.76 15.67
CA PRO A 48 2.21 -3.99 16.39
C PRO A 48 2.92 -5.04 15.53
N GLY A 49 3.45 -6.07 16.14
CA GLY A 49 4.13 -7.19 15.47
C GLY A 49 5.63 -7.22 15.77
N LYS A 50 6.09 -8.39 16.18
CA LYS A 50 7.49 -8.61 16.63
C LYS A 50 8.53 -8.22 15.58
N ASP A 51 8.18 -8.29 14.29
CA ASP A 51 9.07 -7.98 13.19
C ASP A 51 8.75 -6.61 12.54
N SER A 52 7.80 -5.83 13.07
CA SER A 52 7.38 -4.56 12.48
C SER A 52 8.41 -3.46 12.67
N TRP A 53 8.85 -2.84 11.55
CA TRP A 53 9.73 -1.69 11.60
C TRP A 53 8.97 -0.46 12.14
N PRO A 54 9.50 0.23 13.18
CA PRO A 54 8.73 1.26 13.89
C PRO A 54 8.58 2.59 13.13
N ILE A 55 9.40 2.81 12.11
CA ILE A 55 9.36 4.05 11.30
C ILE A 55 9.02 3.67 9.86
N THR A 56 7.73 3.40 9.61
CA THR A 56 7.21 3.05 8.28
C THR A 56 6.27 4.14 7.80
N GLY A 57 6.35 4.48 6.53
CA GLY A 57 5.42 5.36 5.83
C GLY A 57 4.90 4.69 4.56
N SER A 58 3.73 5.11 4.09
CA SER A 58 3.17 4.67 2.81
C SER A 58 3.03 5.85 1.84
N THR A 59 3.23 5.57 0.55
CA THR A 59 2.86 6.50 -0.51
C THR A 59 1.40 6.27 -0.87
N LEU A 60 0.60 7.33 -0.89
CA LEU A 60 -0.83 7.27 -1.18
C LEU A 60 -1.13 7.97 -2.50
N ILE A 61 -1.97 7.35 -3.32
CA ILE A 61 -2.55 7.94 -4.52
C ILE A 61 -3.99 8.33 -4.20
N LEU A 62 -4.31 9.61 -4.36
CA LEU A 62 -5.65 10.12 -4.10
C LEU A 62 -6.48 10.11 -5.38
N MET A 63 -7.69 9.56 -5.29
CA MET A 63 -8.68 9.56 -6.37
C MET A 63 -10.02 10.07 -5.88
N HIS A 64 -10.70 10.86 -6.70
CA HIS A 64 -12.08 11.25 -6.40
C HIS A 64 -13.01 10.04 -6.43
N LYS A 65 -13.90 9.92 -5.45
CA LYS A 65 -14.92 8.85 -5.44
C LYS A 65 -15.97 9.02 -6.55
N GLN A 66 -16.19 10.27 -7.00
CA GLN A 66 -17.04 10.57 -8.16
C GLN A 66 -16.16 10.99 -9.33
N GLN A 67 -16.26 10.24 -10.42
CA GLN A 67 -15.43 10.42 -11.61
C GLN A 67 -16.29 10.97 -12.77
N SER A 68 -15.89 12.13 -13.30
CA SER A 68 -16.54 12.71 -14.48
C SER A 68 -16.16 11.99 -15.80
N LYS A 69 -15.05 11.29 -15.82
CA LYS A 69 -14.51 10.55 -16.97
C LYS A 69 -14.26 9.09 -16.55
N PRO A 70 -15.31 8.26 -16.53
CA PRO A 70 -15.21 6.88 -15.99
C PRO A 70 -14.22 5.99 -16.77
N GLU A 71 -14.07 6.18 -18.09
CA GLU A 71 -13.12 5.40 -18.88
C GLU A 71 -11.66 5.70 -18.45
N VAL A 72 -11.33 6.98 -18.26
CA VAL A 72 -9.98 7.39 -17.83
C VAL A 72 -9.69 6.86 -16.42
N ALA A 73 -10.67 6.93 -15.52
CA ALA A 73 -10.51 6.41 -14.16
C ALA A 73 -10.33 4.89 -14.17
N ARG A 74 -11.07 4.16 -15.00
CA ARG A 74 -10.92 2.71 -15.17
C ARG A 74 -9.52 2.34 -15.65
N GLU A 75 -9.02 3.02 -16.68
CA GLU A 75 -7.67 2.75 -17.17
C GLU A 75 -6.59 3.07 -16.13
N ALA A 76 -6.76 4.12 -15.34
CA ALA A 76 -5.86 4.41 -14.23
C ALA A 76 -5.87 3.28 -13.18
N LEU A 77 -7.04 2.75 -12.82
CA LEU A 77 -7.14 1.64 -11.87
C LEU A 77 -6.59 0.33 -12.43
N ASN A 78 -6.79 0.06 -13.73
CA ASN A 78 -6.15 -1.06 -14.41
C ASN A 78 -4.63 -0.96 -14.38
N PHE A 79 -4.09 0.26 -14.59
CA PHE A 79 -2.66 0.51 -14.47
C PHE A 79 -2.15 0.27 -13.05
N PHE A 80 -2.88 0.70 -12.02
CA PHE A 80 -2.48 0.45 -10.62
C PHE A 80 -2.56 -1.03 -10.25
N ASP A 81 -3.58 -1.76 -10.73
CA ASP A 81 -3.63 -3.23 -10.58
C ASP A 81 -2.41 -3.88 -11.23
N TRP A 82 -2.08 -3.46 -12.45
CA TRP A 82 -0.88 -3.95 -13.14
C TRP A 82 0.40 -3.67 -12.33
N CYS A 83 0.54 -2.46 -11.76
CA CYS A 83 1.68 -2.09 -10.92
C CYS A 83 1.80 -3.00 -9.69
N TYR A 84 0.69 -3.30 -9.02
CA TYR A 84 0.70 -4.22 -7.88
C TYR A 84 1.14 -5.64 -8.26
N ARG A 85 0.81 -6.10 -9.46
CA ARG A 85 1.12 -7.48 -9.90
C ARG A 85 2.52 -7.62 -10.48
N ASN A 86 3.00 -6.59 -11.17
CA ASN A 86 4.20 -6.68 -11.99
C ASN A 86 5.31 -5.71 -11.55
N GLY A 87 4.96 -4.68 -10.78
CA GLY A 87 5.88 -3.60 -10.42
C GLY A 87 6.73 -3.88 -9.18
N GLY A 88 6.52 -4.99 -8.46
CA GLY A 88 7.18 -5.25 -7.18
C GLY A 88 8.71 -5.20 -7.26
N GLN A 89 9.29 -5.92 -8.22
CA GLN A 89 10.73 -5.91 -8.41
C GLN A 89 11.26 -4.52 -8.79
N MET A 90 10.55 -3.80 -9.67
CA MET A 90 10.93 -2.43 -10.06
C MET A 90 10.89 -1.47 -8.86
N ALA A 91 9.92 -1.65 -7.96
CA ALA A 91 9.83 -0.87 -6.74
C ALA A 91 11.04 -1.14 -5.82
N GLU A 92 11.41 -2.40 -5.63
CA GLU A 92 12.57 -2.79 -4.82
C GLU A 92 13.90 -2.28 -5.39
N GLU A 93 14.06 -2.27 -6.72
CA GLU A 93 15.22 -1.69 -7.39
C GLU A 93 15.35 -0.17 -7.17
N LEU A 94 14.24 0.49 -6.83
CA LEU A 94 14.17 1.93 -6.50
C LEU A 94 14.12 2.19 -4.98
N ASP A 95 14.45 1.20 -4.16
CA ASP A 95 14.42 1.25 -2.69
C ASP A 95 13.01 1.49 -2.10
N TYR A 96 11.95 1.14 -2.84
CA TYR A 96 10.58 1.06 -2.31
C TYR A 96 10.25 -0.37 -1.90
N VAL A 97 9.32 -0.49 -0.96
CA VAL A 97 8.84 -1.79 -0.48
C VAL A 97 7.43 -2.06 -1.04
N PRO A 98 7.24 -3.15 -1.79
CA PRO A 98 5.93 -3.53 -2.29
C PRO A 98 4.93 -3.74 -1.16
N MET A 99 3.69 -3.33 -1.39
CA MET A 99 2.60 -3.50 -0.42
C MET A 99 2.27 -5.00 -0.26
N PRO A 100 1.99 -5.48 0.96
CA PRO A 100 1.57 -6.86 1.18
C PRO A 100 0.26 -7.19 0.44
N GLU A 101 0.13 -8.42 -0.04
CA GLU A 101 -1.07 -8.88 -0.79
C GLU A 101 -2.38 -8.69 -0.01
N SER A 102 -2.35 -8.85 1.33
CA SER A 102 -3.50 -8.61 2.19
C SER A 102 -4.00 -7.16 2.11
N VAL A 103 -3.08 -6.20 2.06
CA VAL A 103 -3.40 -4.77 1.95
C VAL A 103 -3.85 -4.44 0.52
N ILE A 104 -3.19 -4.97 -0.51
CA ILE A 104 -3.57 -4.79 -1.92
C ILE A 104 -5.04 -5.18 -2.12
N LYS A 105 -5.46 -6.33 -1.60
CA LYS A 105 -6.87 -6.79 -1.70
C LYS A 105 -7.85 -5.80 -1.07
N MET A 106 -7.51 -5.22 0.08
CA MET A 106 -8.37 -4.22 0.71
C MET A 106 -8.43 -2.92 -0.11
N VAL A 107 -7.32 -2.50 -0.70
CA VAL A 107 -7.26 -1.33 -1.59
C VAL A 107 -8.14 -1.57 -2.83
N GLU A 108 -7.98 -2.70 -3.52
CA GLU A 108 -8.79 -3.07 -4.69
C GLU A 108 -10.28 -3.12 -4.35
N GLN A 109 -10.65 -3.65 -3.18
CA GLN A 109 -12.03 -3.64 -2.70
C GLN A 109 -12.58 -2.22 -2.54
N SER A 110 -11.76 -1.28 -2.08
CA SER A 110 -12.17 0.12 -1.93
C SER A 110 -12.46 0.81 -3.27
N TRP A 111 -11.85 0.35 -4.37
CA TRP A 111 -12.08 0.89 -5.70
C TRP A 111 -13.53 0.73 -6.19
N LEU A 112 -14.29 -0.21 -5.62
CA LEU A 112 -15.73 -0.35 -5.89
C LEU A 112 -16.55 0.88 -5.45
N GLN A 113 -15.98 1.74 -4.60
CA GLN A 113 -16.59 3.00 -4.18
C GLN A 113 -16.36 4.14 -5.18
N ILE A 114 -15.44 3.97 -6.13
CA ILE A 114 -15.15 4.94 -7.18
C ILE A 114 -16.19 4.76 -8.29
N LYS A 115 -17.03 5.77 -8.51
CA LYS A 115 -18.21 5.69 -9.36
C LYS A 115 -18.18 6.70 -10.48
N GLY A 116 -18.78 6.34 -11.61
CA GLY A 116 -19.07 7.22 -12.72
C GLY A 116 -20.30 8.10 -12.48
N PRO A 117 -20.68 8.94 -13.47
CA PRO A 117 -21.86 9.80 -13.40
C PRO A 117 -23.18 9.01 -13.29
N ASP A 118 -23.19 7.75 -13.74
CA ASP A 118 -24.32 6.82 -13.66
C ASP A 118 -24.45 6.13 -12.28
N GLY A 119 -23.55 6.44 -11.33
CA GLY A 119 -23.51 5.85 -10.00
C GLY A 119 -22.93 4.44 -9.93
N LYS A 120 -22.50 3.87 -11.07
CA LYS A 120 -21.90 2.54 -11.11
C LYS A 120 -20.39 2.59 -10.81
N PRO A 121 -19.82 1.54 -10.21
CA PRO A 121 -18.39 1.44 -10.06
C PRO A 121 -17.68 1.55 -11.42
N VAL A 122 -16.60 2.33 -11.48
CA VAL A 122 -15.79 2.48 -12.70
C VAL A 122 -14.87 1.29 -12.93
N TRP A 123 -14.59 0.53 -11.89
CA TRP A 123 -13.78 -0.69 -11.94
C TRP A 123 -14.55 -1.84 -11.27
N THR A 124 -14.64 -2.97 -11.93
CA THR A 124 -15.43 -4.13 -11.49
C THR A 124 -14.58 -5.39 -11.30
N GLY A 125 -13.28 -5.19 -11.20
CA GLY A 125 -12.33 -6.30 -11.19
C GLY A 125 -11.64 -6.46 -12.53
N ARG A 126 -10.74 -7.42 -12.59
CA ARG A 126 -9.97 -7.71 -13.81
C ARG A 126 -10.88 -8.17 -14.93
N ALA A 127 -10.62 -7.69 -16.14
CA ALA A 127 -11.08 -8.38 -17.33
C ALA A 127 -10.39 -9.75 -17.36
N SER A 128 -11.18 -10.79 -17.34
CA SER A 128 -10.75 -12.20 -17.48
C SER A 128 -10.15 -12.45 -18.86
#